data_3a2b340a61a62979a4ba3a523d728d3f
#
_entry.id   3a2b340a61a62979a4ba3a523d728d3f
#
_cell.length_a   1.000
_cell.length_b   1.000
_cell.length_c   1.000
_cell.angle_alpha   90.00
_cell.angle_beta   90.00
_cell.angle_gamma   90.00
#
_symmetry.space_group_name_H-M   'P 1'
#
loop_
_entity.id
_entity.type
_entity.pdbx_description
1 polymer ?
#
loop_
_entity_poly.entity_id
_entity_poly.type
_entity_poly.pdbx_seq_one_letter_code
_entity_poly.pdbx_strand_id
1 'polypeptide(L)'
;MAEEVRIQDFLTTKKQKEFEYDFFQKADEYETWDNVDFEKVYEGDRTFTVEAEDIKSFSEGCLDENPLFNDEEAAKAGPFGGLTAHPIFLTPIGFWLIGQTGPGSWVRTPGAINPGQVIEFYEPIRVGDEIRVRSRFHDKWIKRNKRYLSYLSEYINQDDKLVAKWWITLILLQSKGEDSHQF
;
A
#
# COMPACT_ATOMS: atom_id res chain seq x y z
N MET A 1 19.10 9.22 32.45
CA MET A 1 17.80 9.45 31.78
C MET A 1 17.88 8.72 30.46
N ALA A 2 16.97 7.83 30.15
CA ALA A 2 16.92 7.22 28.82
C ALA A 2 16.57 8.34 27.83
N GLU A 3 17.33 8.44 26.75
CA GLU A 3 17.06 9.37 25.66
C GLU A 3 15.70 8.99 25.07
N GLU A 4 14.81 9.95 24.92
CA GLU A 4 13.47 9.72 24.38
C GLU A 4 13.61 9.43 22.87
N VAL A 5 13.47 8.18 22.49
CA VAL A 5 13.56 7.74 21.10
C VAL A 5 12.29 8.17 20.37
N ARG A 6 12.42 8.95 19.30
CA ARG A 6 11.31 9.49 18.51
C ARG A 6 11.25 8.83 17.14
N ILE A 7 10.05 8.76 16.57
CA ILE A 7 9.83 8.16 15.24
C ILE A 7 10.70 8.81 14.16
N GLN A 8 10.92 10.13 14.26
CA GLN A 8 11.75 10.90 13.33
C GLN A 8 13.20 10.41 13.28
N ASP A 9 13.69 9.78 14.35
CA ASP A 9 15.06 9.29 14.44
C ASP A 9 15.28 8.05 13.54
N PHE A 10 14.18 7.40 13.07
CA PHE A 10 14.18 6.26 12.17
C PHE A 10 13.84 6.59 10.72
N LEU A 11 13.50 7.83 10.42
CA LEU A 11 13.22 8.25 9.06
C LEU A 11 14.52 8.46 8.30
N THR A 12 14.87 7.55 7.41
CA THR A 12 16.14 7.58 6.67
C THR A 12 16.00 8.19 5.29
N THR A 13 14.98 7.81 4.51
CA THR A 13 14.80 8.27 3.14
C THR A 13 14.09 9.63 3.06
N LYS A 14 14.27 10.33 1.92
CA LYS A 14 13.55 11.56 1.62
C LYS A 14 12.04 11.36 1.65
N LYS A 15 11.55 10.28 1.02
CA LYS A 15 10.11 9.96 0.97
C LYS A 15 9.53 9.73 2.36
N GLN A 16 10.23 9.02 3.25
CA GLN A 16 9.79 8.83 4.63
C GLN A 16 9.66 10.17 5.38
N LYS A 17 10.59 11.10 5.17
CA LYS A 17 10.59 12.42 5.83
C LYS A 17 9.51 13.36 5.29
N GLU A 18 9.17 13.23 4.01
CA GLU A 18 8.18 14.07 3.33
C GLU A 18 6.77 13.46 3.36
N PHE A 19 6.62 12.23 3.85
CA PHE A 19 5.34 11.55 3.90
C PHE A 19 4.48 12.14 5.02
N GLU A 20 3.68 13.13 4.66
CA GLU A 20 2.61 13.66 5.49
C GLU A 20 1.29 13.08 5.01
N TYR A 21 0.63 12.34 5.87
CA TYR A 21 -0.67 11.73 5.57
C TYR A 21 -1.63 11.93 6.73
N ASP A 22 -2.63 12.78 6.49
CA ASP A 22 -3.75 12.88 7.41
C ASP A 22 -4.75 11.75 7.13
N PHE A 23 -4.69 10.72 7.95
CA PHE A 23 -5.59 9.55 7.84
C PHE A 23 -7.06 9.89 8.05
N PHE A 24 -7.36 11.03 8.64
CA PHE A 24 -8.71 11.48 8.95
C PHE A 24 -9.19 12.58 8.01
N GLN A 25 -8.35 13.09 7.12
CA GLN A 25 -8.77 14.05 6.11
C GLN A 25 -9.92 13.45 5.30
N LYS A 26 -10.97 14.23 5.07
CA LYS A 26 -12.18 13.78 4.38
C LYS A 26 -12.92 12.62 5.06
N ALA A 27 -12.82 12.53 6.38
CA ALA A 27 -13.51 11.49 7.15
C ALA A 27 -15.04 11.48 6.95
N ASP A 28 -15.61 12.62 6.54
CA ASP A 28 -17.05 12.77 6.29
C ASP A 28 -17.47 12.41 4.85
N GLU A 29 -16.50 12.17 3.93
CA GLU A 29 -16.76 11.81 2.54
C GLU A 29 -16.69 10.29 2.29
N TYR A 30 -17.27 9.49 3.18
CA TYR A 30 -17.19 8.05 3.09
C TYR A 30 -18.37 7.42 2.38
N GLU A 31 -18.08 6.48 1.49
CA GLU A 31 -19.07 5.47 1.12
C GLU A 31 -19.38 4.60 2.33
N THR A 32 -20.64 4.29 2.55
CA THR A 32 -21.02 3.31 3.56
C THR A 32 -20.88 1.90 3.00
N TRP A 33 -20.78 0.88 3.85
CA TRP A 33 -20.69 -0.51 3.41
C TRP A 33 -21.89 -0.92 2.54
N ASP A 34 -23.06 -0.34 2.78
CA ASP A 34 -24.29 -0.68 2.06
C ASP A 34 -24.31 -0.14 0.62
N ASN A 35 -23.70 1.02 0.37
CA ASN A 35 -23.71 1.72 -0.92
C ASN A 35 -22.36 1.79 -1.63
N VAL A 36 -21.45 0.85 -1.34
CA VAL A 36 -20.19 0.70 -2.08
C VAL A 36 -20.48 0.47 -3.56
N ASP A 37 -19.83 1.26 -4.41
CA ASP A 37 -19.94 1.18 -5.87
C ASP A 37 -18.84 0.26 -6.44
N PHE A 38 -19.24 -0.89 -6.99
CA PHE A 38 -18.33 -1.86 -7.58
C PHE A 38 -17.89 -1.54 -9.01
N GLU A 39 -18.60 -0.66 -9.70
CA GLU A 39 -18.27 -0.26 -11.07
C GLU A 39 -17.25 0.88 -11.12
N LYS A 40 -17.10 1.58 -10.01
CA LYS A 40 -16.20 2.73 -9.91
C LYS A 40 -14.74 2.30 -9.80
N VAL A 41 -13.90 2.92 -10.64
CA VAL A 41 -12.44 2.83 -10.57
C VAL A 41 -11.91 4.09 -9.90
N TYR A 42 -11.03 3.92 -8.95
CA TYR A 42 -10.34 4.99 -8.21
C TYR A 42 -8.89 5.02 -8.66
N GLU A 43 -8.51 6.08 -9.35
CA GLU A 43 -7.12 6.33 -9.73
C GLU A 43 -6.38 6.95 -8.56
N GLY A 44 -5.14 6.51 -8.33
CA GLY A 44 -4.24 7.17 -7.40
C GLY A 44 -3.85 8.56 -7.91
N ASP A 45 -3.75 9.50 -7.00
CA ASP A 45 -3.38 10.90 -7.29
C ASP A 45 -1.85 11.13 -7.27
N ARG A 46 -1.08 10.09 -7.04
CA ARG A 46 0.36 10.13 -6.90
C ARG A 46 1.04 9.07 -7.76
N THR A 47 2.32 9.32 -8.03
CA THR A 47 3.25 8.36 -8.63
C THR A 47 4.37 8.08 -7.63
N PHE A 48 4.78 6.82 -7.51
CA PHE A 48 5.92 6.43 -6.71
C PHE A 48 7.11 6.14 -7.64
N THR A 49 8.09 7.04 -7.66
CA THR A 49 9.36 6.80 -8.35
C THR A 49 10.27 5.98 -7.45
N VAL A 50 10.68 4.81 -7.91
CA VAL A 50 11.50 3.86 -7.15
C VAL A 50 12.96 4.29 -7.21
N GLU A 51 13.54 4.61 -6.07
CA GLU A 51 14.95 4.97 -5.92
C GLU A 51 15.74 3.82 -5.28
N ALA A 52 17.05 3.74 -5.56
CA ALA A 52 17.90 2.72 -4.97
C ALA A 52 17.92 2.80 -3.42
N GLU A 53 17.82 4.02 -2.87
CA GLU A 53 17.73 4.25 -1.43
C GLU A 53 16.48 3.62 -0.82
N ASP A 54 15.33 3.67 -1.53
CA ASP A 54 14.09 3.07 -1.06
C ASP A 54 14.22 1.55 -0.91
N ILE A 55 14.82 0.90 -1.93
CA ILE A 55 15.02 -0.56 -1.95
C ILE A 55 15.97 -0.98 -0.82
N LYS A 56 17.12 -0.32 -0.72
CA LYS A 56 18.15 -0.63 0.28
C LYS A 56 17.62 -0.42 1.70
N SER A 57 16.99 0.73 1.97
CA SER A 57 16.42 1.04 3.28
C SER A 57 15.34 0.04 3.70
N PHE A 58 14.52 -0.43 2.77
CA PHE A 58 13.52 -1.45 3.06
C PHE A 58 14.17 -2.79 3.42
N SER A 59 15.19 -3.22 2.64
CA SER A 59 15.92 -4.46 2.88
C SER A 59 16.64 -4.43 4.23
N GLU A 60 17.29 -3.32 4.57
CA GLU A 60 17.92 -3.12 5.88
C GLU A 60 16.90 -3.23 7.01
N GLY A 61 15.72 -2.58 6.85
CA GLY A 61 14.64 -2.65 7.84
C GLY A 61 14.05 -4.05 8.01
N CYS A 62 14.09 -4.88 6.97
CA CYS A 62 13.68 -6.29 7.01
C CYS A 62 14.79 -7.24 7.44
N LEU A 63 16.01 -6.75 7.65
CA LEU A 63 17.23 -7.55 7.89
C LEU A 63 17.47 -8.58 6.77
N ASP A 64 17.16 -8.19 5.53
CA ASP A 64 17.34 -9.01 4.34
C ASP A 64 18.68 -8.71 3.69
N GLU A 65 19.61 -9.67 3.76
CA GLU A 65 20.96 -9.56 3.21
C GLU A 65 21.06 -10.05 1.75
N ASN A 66 19.94 -10.30 1.08
CA ASN A 66 19.96 -10.77 -0.30
C ASN A 66 20.62 -9.72 -1.23
N PRO A 67 21.71 -10.07 -1.93
CA PRO A 67 22.46 -9.12 -2.75
C PRO A 67 21.65 -8.54 -3.91
N LEU A 68 20.58 -9.18 -4.36
CA LEU A 68 19.69 -8.64 -5.39
C LEU A 68 18.99 -7.34 -4.97
N PHE A 69 18.88 -7.09 -3.67
CA PHE A 69 18.21 -5.92 -3.10
C PHE A 69 19.20 -4.90 -2.48
N ASN A 70 20.46 -5.29 -2.27
CA ASN A 70 21.42 -4.48 -1.49
C ASN A 70 22.69 -4.13 -2.28
N ASP A 71 23.11 -4.98 -3.21
CA ASP A 71 24.38 -4.83 -3.95
C ASP A 71 24.12 -4.62 -5.44
N GLU A 72 24.47 -3.43 -5.93
CA GLU A 72 24.24 -3.05 -7.33
C GLU A 72 25.04 -3.89 -8.33
N GLU A 73 26.28 -4.26 -7.99
CA GLU A 73 27.13 -5.06 -8.90
C GLU A 73 26.66 -6.51 -8.95
N ALA A 74 26.32 -7.10 -7.81
CA ALA A 74 25.73 -8.42 -7.76
C ALA A 74 24.37 -8.47 -8.46
N ALA A 75 23.53 -7.44 -8.26
CA ALA A 75 22.22 -7.35 -8.88
C ALA A 75 22.30 -7.19 -10.41
N LYS A 76 23.30 -6.44 -10.92
CA LYS A 76 23.55 -6.33 -12.38
C LYS A 76 23.91 -7.68 -13.02
N ALA A 77 24.65 -8.51 -12.30
CA ALA A 77 24.99 -9.87 -12.76
C ALA A 77 23.84 -10.87 -12.55
N GLY A 78 22.82 -10.47 -11.82
CA GLY A 78 21.65 -11.28 -11.49
C GLY A 78 20.60 -11.37 -12.59
N PRO A 79 19.52 -12.12 -12.35
CA PRO A 79 18.49 -12.42 -13.36
C PRO A 79 17.71 -11.19 -13.83
N PHE A 80 17.73 -10.10 -13.07
CA PHE A 80 16.95 -8.89 -13.36
C PHE A 80 17.79 -7.75 -13.96
N GLY A 81 19.12 -7.88 -14.02
CA GLY A 81 20.03 -6.92 -14.63
C GLY A 81 20.22 -5.61 -13.84
N GLY A 82 19.86 -5.58 -12.57
CA GLY A 82 19.98 -4.45 -11.66
C GLY A 82 19.23 -4.65 -10.37
N LEU A 83 19.33 -3.69 -9.45
CA LEU A 83 18.60 -3.71 -8.19
C LEU A 83 17.09 -3.80 -8.45
N THR A 84 16.46 -4.75 -7.75
CA THR A 84 15.01 -4.91 -7.71
C THR A 84 14.51 -4.77 -6.28
N ALA A 85 13.28 -4.29 -6.13
CA ALA A 85 12.65 -4.26 -4.83
C ALA A 85 12.29 -5.67 -4.34
N HIS A 86 12.45 -5.89 -3.04
CA HIS A 86 11.85 -7.05 -2.39
C HIS A 86 10.34 -7.08 -2.70
N PRO A 87 9.72 -8.23 -3.05
CA PRO A 87 8.32 -8.27 -3.47
C PRO A 87 7.36 -7.58 -2.49
N ILE A 88 7.56 -7.74 -1.18
CA ILE A 88 6.71 -7.09 -0.16
C ILE A 88 6.91 -5.57 -0.06
N PHE A 89 7.93 -5.01 -0.72
CA PHE A 89 8.06 -3.55 -0.86
C PHE A 89 6.86 -2.91 -1.58
N LEU A 90 6.06 -3.69 -2.30
CA LEU A 90 4.78 -3.25 -2.83
C LEU A 90 3.84 -2.67 -1.74
N THR A 91 3.96 -3.15 -0.49
CA THR A 91 3.12 -2.69 0.62
C THR A 91 3.33 -1.20 0.95
N PRO A 92 4.54 -0.71 1.25
CA PRO A 92 4.75 0.73 1.42
C PRO A 92 4.44 1.54 0.17
N ILE A 93 4.73 1.02 -1.05
CA ILE A 93 4.31 1.67 -2.30
C ILE A 93 2.78 1.82 -2.33
N GLY A 94 2.05 0.77 -1.98
CA GLY A 94 0.59 0.78 -1.94
C GLY A 94 0.04 1.83 -0.97
N PHE A 95 0.59 1.93 0.23
CA PHE A 95 0.18 2.94 1.20
C PHE A 95 0.50 4.37 0.76
N TRP A 96 1.58 4.57 0.02
CA TRP A 96 1.94 5.85 -0.57
C TRP A 96 0.95 6.27 -1.67
N LEU A 97 0.56 5.32 -2.53
CA LEU A 97 -0.22 5.57 -3.73
C LEU A 97 -1.73 5.57 -3.51
N ILE A 98 -2.22 4.80 -2.51
CA ILE A 98 -3.66 4.67 -2.31
C ILE A 98 -4.25 5.99 -1.82
N GLY A 99 -5.20 6.52 -2.58
CA GLY A 99 -5.85 7.79 -2.28
C GLY A 99 -6.62 7.77 -0.96
N GLN A 100 -7.22 8.89 -0.61
CA GLN A 100 -8.00 9.05 0.63
C GLN A 100 -9.47 8.64 0.48
N THR A 101 -9.93 8.45 -0.75
CA THR A 101 -11.31 8.06 -1.08
C THR A 101 -11.38 6.59 -1.52
N GLY A 102 -12.57 6.04 -1.62
CA GLY A 102 -12.77 4.67 -2.03
C GLY A 102 -11.99 3.66 -1.17
N PRO A 103 -11.29 2.68 -1.77
CA PRO A 103 -10.53 1.67 -1.04
C PRO A 103 -9.53 2.25 -0.04
N GLY A 104 -8.92 3.40 -0.33
CA GLY A 104 -8.02 4.08 0.59
C GLY A 104 -8.68 4.53 1.89
N SER A 105 -9.90 5.01 1.84
CA SER A 105 -10.64 5.40 3.04
C SER A 105 -11.00 4.20 3.92
N TRP A 106 -11.25 3.05 3.32
CA TRP A 106 -11.61 1.83 4.03
C TRP A 106 -10.42 1.19 4.75
N VAL A 107 -9.25 1.15 4.12
CA VAL A 107 -8.03 0.62 4.75
C VAL A 107 -7.62 1.42 6.00
N ARG A 108 -8.04 2.69 6.08
CA ARG A 108 -7.79 3.59 7.21
C ARG A 108 -8.93 3.63 8.23
N THR A 109 -9.94 2.80 8.06
CA THR A 109 -11.05 2.76 9.02
C THR A 109 -10.56 2.26 10.37
N PRO A 110 -10.72 3.03 11.46
CA PRO A 110 -10.30 2.61 12.79
C PRO A 110 -10.93 1.27 13.17
N GLY A 111 -10.13 0.37 13.71
CA GLY A 111 -10.56 -0.97 14.10
C GLY A 111 -10.80 -1.96 12.96
N ALA A 112 -10.58 -1.57 11.71
CA ALA A 112 -10.61 -2.51 10.59
C ALA A 112 -9.50 -3.57 10.75
N ILE A 113 -9.84 -4.82 10.48
CA ILE A 113 -8.92 -5.95 10.57
C ILE A 113 -8.66 -6.46 9.16
N ASN A 114 -7.40 -6.68 8.79
CA ASN A 114 -7.04 -7.37 7.56
C ASN A 114 -6.90 -8.88 7.85
N PRO A 115 -7.92 -9.70 7.53
CA PRO A 115 -7.88 -11.15 7.77
C PRO A 115 -7.09 -11.91 6.69
N GLY A 116 -6.76 -11.25 5.58
CA GLY A 116 -6.04 -11.87 4.48
C GLY A 116 -5.91 -10.98 3.26
N GLN A 117 -4.90 -11.33 2.48
CA GLN A 117 -4.58 -10.66 1.23
C GLN A 117 -3.95 -11.64 0.25
N VAL A 118 -4.06 -11.34 -1.03
CA VAL A 118 -3.41 -12.07 -2.12
C VAL A 118 -2.68 -11.04 -2.99
N ILE A 119 -1.41 -11.30 -3.28
CA ILE A 119 -0.63 -10.47 -4.20
C ILE A 119 -0.14 -11.37 -5.33
N GLU A 120 -0.37 -10.94 -6.57
CA GLU A 120 0.17 -11.54 -7.78
C GLU A 120 1.18 -10.57 -8.39
N PHE A 121 2.40 -11.06 -8.63
CA PHE A 121 3.48 -10.29 -9.24
C PHE A 121 3.64 -10.72 -10.69
N TYR A 122 3.76 -9.75 -11.61
CA TYR A 122 3.93 -9.96 -13.05
C TYR A 122 5.28 -9.48 -13.54
N GLU A 123 5.75 -8.35 -12.98
CA GLU A 123 7.05 -7.76 -13.30
C GLU A 123 7.78 -7.41 -12.01
N PRO A 124 9.12 -7.54 -11.98
CA PRO A 124 9.92 -7.04 -10.85
C PRO A 124 9.90 -5.51 -10.83
N ILE A 125 9.80 -4.94 -9.65
CA ILE A 125 9.93 -3.49 -9.44
C ILE A 125 11.41 -3.13 -9.43
N ARG A 126 11.82 -2.20 -10.29
CA ARG A 126 13.22 -1.79 -10.49
C ARG A 126 13.46 -0.35 -10.09
N VAL A 127 14.73 -0.02 -9.85
CA VAL A 127 15.14 1.38 -9.72
C VAL A 127 14.78 2.13 -11.00
N GLY A 128 14.16 3.30 -10.85
CA GLY A 128 13.67 4.15 -11.94
C GLY A 128 12.24 3.88 -12.38
N ASP A 129 11.60 2.82 -11.88
CA ASP A 129 10.18 2.61 -12.17
C ASP A 129 9.32 3.71 -11.54
N GLU A 130 8.34 4.17 -12.31
CA GLU A 130 7.30 5.10 -11.87
C GLU A 130 5.98 4.34 -11.73
N ILE A 131 5.65 3.97 -10.50
CA ILE A 131 4.49 3.13 -10.20
C ILE A 131 3.26 4.01 -9.92
N ARG A 132 2.16 3.67 -10.58
CA ARG A 132 0.81 4.23 -10.35
C ARG A 132 -0.11 3.12 -9.86
N VAL A 133 -1.21 3.49 -9.21
CA VAL A 133 -2.22 2.54 -8.74
C VAL A 133 -3.60 2.94 -9.23
N ARG A 134 -4.39 1.95 -9.60
CA ARG A 134 -5.84 2.07 -9.73
C ARG A 134 -6.50 0.99 -8.88
N SER A 135 -7.59 1.35 -8.22
CA SER A 135 -8.25 0.46 -7.27
C SER A 135 -9.75 0.44 -7.50
N ARG A 136 -10.38 -0.68 -7.17
CA ARG A 136 -11.84 -0.83 -7.19
C ARG A 136 -12.28 -1.80 -6.11
N PHE A 137 -13.52 -1.66 -5.67
CA PHE A 137 -14.11 -2.68 -4.81
C PHE A 137 -14.32 -3.96 -5.61
N HIS A 138 -14.14 -5.10 -4.96
CA HIS A 138 -14.17 -6.42 -5.59
C HIS A 138 -15.36 -7.25 -5.11
N ASP A 139 -15.58 -7.30 -3.80
CA ASP A 139 -16.66 -8.09 -3.20
C ASP A 139 -17.01 -7.58 -1.80
N LYS A 140 -18.22 -7.87 -1.34
CA LYS A 140 -18.64 -7.66 0.05
C LYS A 140 -19.57 -8.77 0.51
N TRP A 141 -19.43 -9.19 1.76
CA TRP A 141 -20.29 -10.25 2.34
C TRP A 141 -20.39 -10.13 3.85
N ILE A 142 -21.40 -10.82 4.42
CA ILE A 142 -21.56 -10.95 5.86
C ILE A 142 -21.25 -12.40 6.24
N LYS A 143 -20.38 -12.60 7.22
CA LYS A 143 -20.08 -13.89 7.81
C LYS A 143 -19.94 -13.79 9.31
N ARG A 144 -20.65 -14.63 10.06
CA ARG A 144 -20.64 -14.62 11.53
C ARG A 144 -20.94 -13.23 12.12
N ASN A 145 -21.92 -12.55 11.57
CA ASN A 145 -22.31 -11.18 11.94
C ASN A 145 -21.21 -10.12 11.82
N LYS A 146 -20.21 -10.36 10.94
CA LYS A 146 -19.15 -9.40 10.61
C LYS A 146 -19.27 -9.00 9.16
N ARG A 147 -19.03 -7.73 8.86
CA ARG A 147 -19.03 -7.19 7.51
C ARG A 147 -17.63 -7.30 6.92
N TYR A 148 -17.55 -7.96 5.77
CA TYR A 148 -16.33 -8.10 5.00
C TYR A 148 -16.42 -7.24 3.75
N LEU A 149 -15.32 -6.61 3.41
CA LEU A 149 -15.15 -5.85 2.17
C LEU A 149 -13.82 -6.24 1.54
N SER A 150 -13.84 -6.55 0.26
CA SER A 150 -12.62 -6.81 -0.51
C SER A 150 -12.46 -5.77 -1.62
N TYR A 151 -11.23 -5.39 -1.89
CA TYR A 151 -10.88 -4.54 -3.01
C TYR A 151 -9.63 -5.02 -3.72
N LEU A 152 -9.52 -4.67 -4.99
CA LEU A 152 -8.38 -4.94 -5.86
C LEU A 152 -7.66 -3.65 -6.15
N SER A 153 -6.34 -3.66 -5.98
CA SER A 153 -5.43 -2.61 -6.47
C SER A 153 -4.52 -3.19 -7.54
N GLU A 154 -4.42 -2.50 -8.68
CA GLU A 154 -3.55 -2.82 -9.80
C GLU A 154 -2.43 -1.79 -9.87
N TYR A 155 -1.18 -2.25 -9.84
CA TYR A 155 0.02 -1.43 -9.89
C TYR A 155 0.62 -1.47 -11.29
N ILE A 156 0.85 -0.30 -11.87
CA ILE A 156 1.18 -0.14 -13.28
C ILE A 156 2.41 0.76 -13.37
N ASN A 157 3.41 0.37 -14.16
CA ASN A 157 4.62 1.17 -14.36
C ASN A 157 4.46 2.23 -15.47
N GLN A 158 5.52 2.98 -15.74
CA GLN A 158 5.59 4.03 -16.77
C GLN A 158 5.34 3.53 -18.21
N ASP A 159 5.54 2.24 -18.47
CA ASP A 159 5.32 1.61 -19.78
C ASP A 159 3.91 1.03 -19.92
N ASP A 160 2.98 1.39 -19.03
CA ASP A 160 1.64 0.83 -18.92
C ASP A 160 1.59 -0.70 -18.67
N LYS A 161 2.70 -1.27 -18.18
CA LYS A 161 2.75 -2.69 -17.81
C LYS A 161 2.21 -2.90 -16.41
N LEU A 162 1.40 -3.94 -16.28
CA LEU A 162 0.94 -4.41 -14.98
C LEU A 162 2.10 -5.03 -14.20
N VAL A 163 2.45 -4.44 -13.07
CA VAL A 163 3.51 -4.90 -12.18
C VAL A 163 2.99 -5.90 -11.16
N ALA A 164 1.86 -5.58 -10.54
CA ALA A 164 1.24 -6.44 -9.55
C ALA A 164 -0.27 -6.19 -9.44
N LYS A 165 -0.96 -7.21 -8.92
CA LYS A 165 -2.33 -7.10 -8.39
C LYS A 165 -2.33 -7.44 -6.93
N TRP A 166 -3.06 -6.64 -6.15
CA TRP A 166 -3.20 -6.87 -4.72
C TRP A 166 -4.67 -6.85 -4.33
N TRP A 167 -5.19 -8.01 -3.91
CA TRP A 167 -6.51 -8.15 -3.30
C TRP A 167 -6.37 -8.06 -1.79
N ILE A 168 -7.09 -7.15 -1.18
CA ILE A 168 -7.11 -6.95 0.26
C ILE A 168 -8.54 -7.18 0.74
N THR A 169 -8.67 -7.95 1.81
CA THR A 169 -9.93 -8.13 2.51
C THR A 169 -9.88 -7.43 3.86
N LEU A 170 -10.93 -6.72 4.21
CA LEU A 170 -11.11 -6.09 5.51
C LEU A 170 -12.31 -6.68 6.23
N ILE A 171 -12.19 -6.87 7.54
CA ILE A 171 -13.32 -7.06 8.45
C ILE A 171 -13.56 -5.71 9.12
N LEU A 172 -14.78 -5.21 8.99
CA LEU A 172 -15.20 -3.98 9.60
C LEU A 172 -15.90 -4.32 10.92
N LEU A 173 -15.36 -3.84 12.03
CA LEU A 173 -15.96 -4.02 13.36
C LEU A 173 -17.27 -3.27 13.47
N GLN A 174 -17.36 -2.10 12.79
CA GLN A 174 -18.57 -1.33 12.61
C GLN A 174 -18.70 -0.93 11.15
N SER A 175 -19.91 -0.77 10.66
CA SER A 175 -20.10 -0.15 9.35
C SER A 175 -19.76 1.33 9.46
N LYS A 176 -19.10 1.89 8.48
CA LYS A 176 -19.16 3.32 8.24
C LYS A 176 -20.65 3.65 7.96
N GLY A 177 -21.25 4.46 8.78
CA GLY A 177 -22.67 4.81 8.74
C GLY A 177 -23.08 5.56 10.01
N GLU A 178 -24.38 5.66 10.26
CA GLU A 178 -24.97 6.46 11.35
C GLU A 178 -24.41 6.17 12.74
N ASP A 179 -23.88 4.97 12.97
CA ASP A 179 -23.32 4.55 14.27
C ASP A 179 -21.81 4.78 14.40
N SER A 180 -21.12 5.29 13.37
CA SER A 180 -19.66 5.48 13.40
C SER A 180 -19.18 6.65 14.24
N HIS A 181 -20.07 7.47 14.73
CA HIS A 181 -19.79 8.66 15.56
C HIS A 181 -19.82 8.40 17.07
N GLN A 182 -19.92 7.14 17.51
CA GLN A 182 -19.97 6.78 18.94
C GLN A 182 -18.63 6.23 19.44
N PHE A 183 -17.53 6.99 19.26
CA PHE A 183 -16.28 6.75 19.97
C PHE A 183 -15.83 8.01 20.70
#